data_275aeb8627eb991ae8219271ce92286d
#
_entry.id   275aeb8627eb991ae8219271ce92286d
#
_cell.length_a   1.000
_cell.length_b   1.000
_cell.length_c   1.000
_cell.angle_alpha   90.00
_cell.angle_beta   90.00
_cell.angle_gamma   90.00
#
_symmetry.space_group_name_H-M   'P 1'
#
loop_
_entity.id
_entity.type
_entity.pdbx_description
1 polymer ?
#
loop_
_entity_poly.entity_id
_entity_poly.type
_entity_poly.pdbx_seq_one_letter_code
_entity_poly.pdbx_strand_id
1 'polypeptide(L)'
;ARPEAPLRARRSADREHASKLKSLAKVAAGFADWRPAHKVLTEVRAVPTDFPLLNAVSGVGGWPTDRFTLLHGPSNEGKSMFMLGLGKSFLARGHFFALIDAEQTTPFSWTKSMLGEHAGAHGFLATRETCFENIRGAVRRFCDGVGNARASGELDPDTTALIALDSIRKLVPEKIWDELTKEAEGKAKRGAGGRTQKRGVDGYGGRAAQYKAALNAAWLDEVIPLLAQTGVGMLTVTRESPNEDDAFGREVSLGGGKALFFDSSYVVRTTRDQDIVDGEGREAPLIGEKTCVAVYKTKIAGREVRWPEAFFHTANGKLEGVPAGFDRPRDVLSLALDTGAAELSGSWVKFAGENIGQ
;
A
#
# COMPACT_ATOMS: atom_id res chain seq x y z
N ALA A 1 -32.31 -36.91 6.07
CA ALA A 1 -33.14 -35.79 5.60
C ALA A 1 -34.05 -35.33 6.75
N ARG A 2 -34.00 -34.06 7.18
CA ARG A 2 -34.96 -33.54 8.18
C ARG A 2 -36.31 -33.35 7.47
N PRO A 3 -37.44 -33.75 8.10
CA PRO A 3 -38.75 -33.56 7.48
C PRO A 3 -39.06 -32.10 7.31
N GLU A 4 -39.53 -31.73 6.10
CA GLU A 4 -39.97 -30.37 5.82
C GLU A 4 -41.22 -30.01 6.58
N ALA A 5 -41.20 -28.85 7.25
CA ALA A 5 -42.34 -28.35 8.01
C ALA A 5 -43.55 -28.11 7.08
N PRO A 6 -44.79 -28.41 7.54
CA PRO A 6 -46.01 -28.24 6.73
C PRO A 6 -46.19 -26.79 6.28
N LEU A 7 -46.63 -26.59 5.04
CA LEU A 7 -46.78 -25.28 4.34
C LEU A 7 -47.51 -24.20 5.16
N ARG A 8 -48.49 -24.59 6.01
CA ARG A 8 -49.17 -23.65 6.94
C ARG A 8 -48.28 -23.11 8.02
N ALA A 9 -47.34 -23.91 8.56
CA ALA A 9 -46.39 -23.51 9.58
C ALA A 9 -45.32 -22.56 9.00
N ARG A 10 -44.84 -22.78 7.78
CA ARG A 10 -43.93 -21.87 7.04
C ARG A 10 -44.60 -20.49 6.83
N ARG A 11 -45.85 -20.46 6.33
CA ARG A 11 -46.60 -19.19 6.12
C ARG A 11 -46.86 -18.42 7.41
N SER A 12 -47.04 -19.09 8.53
CA SER A 12 -47.20 -18.45 9.84
C SER A 12 -45.89 -17.86 10.34
N ALA A 13 -44.78 -18.58 10.21
CA ALA A 13 -43.42 -18.11 10.56
C ALA A 13 -43.00 -16.91 9.71
N ASP A 14 -43.30 -16.93 8.39
CA ASP A 14 -43.01 -15.83 7.48
C ASP A 14 -43.80 -14.56 7.84
N ARG A 15 -45.08 -14.68 8.23
CA ARG A 15 -45.90 -13.55 8.69
C ARG A 15 -45.39 -12.98 10.01
N GLU A 16 -45.01 -13.81 10.96
CA GLU A 16 -44.47 -13.38 12.23
C GLU A 16 -43.11 -12.68 12.03
N HIS A 17 -42.24 -13.22 11.17
CA HIS A 17 -40.99 -12.62 10.80
C HIS A 17 -41.19 -11.25 10.12
N ALA A 18 -42.10 -11.15 9.17
CA ALA A 18 -42.44 -9.88 8.50
C ALA A 18 -42.99 -8.83 9.48
N SER A 19 -43.77 -9.25 10.48
CA SER A 19 -44.29 -8.37 11.53
C SER A 19 -43.15 -7.85 12.41
N LYS A 20 -42.22 -8.72 12.81
CA LYS A 20 -41.00 -8.34 13.58
C LYS A 20 -40.13 -7.33 12.80
N LEU A 21 -39.91 -7.57 11.51
CA LEU A 21 -39.15 -6.64 10.67
C LEU A 21 -39.79 -5.25 10.58
N LYS A 22 -41.13 -5.17 10.45
CA LYS A 22 -41.85 -3.89 10.45
C LYS A 22 -41.71 -3.15 11.79
N SER A 23 -41.76 -3.89 12.91
CA SER A 23 -41.57 -3.32 14.24
C SER A 23 -40.15 -2.79 14.43
N LEU A 24 -39.14 -3.53 13.98
CA LEU A 24 -37.74 -3.08 14.00
C LEU A 24 -37.54 -1.83 13.16
N ALA A 25 -38.10 -1.78 11.95
CA ALA A 25 -38.02 -0.59 11.08
C ALA A 25 -38.63 0.64 11.74
N LYS A 26 -39.79 0.49 12.44
CA LYS A 26 -40.46 1.57 13.17
C LYS A 26 -39.58 2.10 14.32
N VAL A 27 -38.98 1.20 15.08
CA VAL A 27 -38.07 1.57 16.19
C VAL A 27 -36.80 2.22 15.64
N ALA A 28 -36.20 1.65 14.58
CA ALA A 28 -35.01 2.20 13.95
C ALA A 28 -35.20 3.62 13.39
N ALA A 29 -36.41 3.95 12.92
CA ALA A 29 -36.73 5.28 12.47
C ALA A 29 -36.70 6.35 13.57
N GLY A 30 -36.75 5.94 14.84
CA GLY A 30 -36.61 6.85 15.98
C GLY A 30 -35.16 7.20 16.33
N PHE A 31 -34.15 6.52 15.71
CA PHE A 31 -32.73 6.77 15.95
C PHE A 31 -32.18 7.68 14.85
N ALA A 32 -32.28 9.01 15.05
CA ALA A 32 -31.93 10.01 14.04
C ALA A 32 -30.47 9.90 13.53
N ASP A 33 -29.56 9.47 14.38
CA ASP A 33 -28.13 9.34 14.08
C ASP A 33 -27.75 7.99 13.45
N TRP A 34 -28.68 7.04 13.39
CA TRP A 34 -28.46 5.71 12.86
C TRP A 34 -29.18 5.51 11.54
N ARG A 35 -28.49 4.92 10.58
CA ARG A 35 -29.04 4.59 9.27
C ARG A 35 -28.98 3.08 9.02
N PRO A 36 -29.84 2.52 8.16
CA PRO A 36 -29.73 1.12 7.75
C PRO A 36 -28.31 0.82 7.25
N ALA A 37 -27.74 -0.31 7.69
CA ALA A 37 -26.35 -0.66 7.43
C ALA A 37 -25.95 -0.59 5.94
N HIS A 38 -26.83 -1.06 5.03
CA HIS A 38 -26.63 -1.01 3.58
C HIS A 38 -26.56 0.40 2.98
N LYS A 39 -26.96 1.44 3.75
CA LYS A 39 -26.84 2.85 3.35
C LYS A 39 -25.57 3.52 3.88
N VAL A 40 -24.88 2.88 4.79
CA VAL A 40 -23.69 3.40 5.49
C VAL A 40 -22.46 2.59 5.18
N LEU A 41 -22.59 1.26 5.20
CA LEU A 41 -21.49 0.34 4.89
C LEU A 41 -21.42 0.20 3.37
N THR A 42 -20.34 0.69 2.80
CA THR A 42 -20.09 0.61 1.36
C THR A 42 -19.09 -0.51 1.05
N GLU A 43 -19.20 -1.07 -0.14
CA GLU A 43 -18.17 -1.97 -0.67
C GLU A 43 -16.82 -1.25 -0.78
N VAL A 44 -15.74 -2.01 -0.59
CA VAL A 44 -14.40 -1.47 -0.73
C VAL A 44 -14.15 -1.16 -2.20
N ARG A 45 -13.80 0.08 -2.50
CA ARG A 45 -13.37 0.47 -3.85
C ARG A 45 -11.93 0.02 -4.07
N ALA A 46 -11.64 -0.50 -5.24
CA ALA A 46 -10.30 -0.92 -5.61
C ALA A 46 -9.99 -0.56 -7.06
N VAL A 47 -8.75 -0.22 -7.32
CA VAL A 47 -8.23 -0.04 -8.69
C VAL A 47 -7.49 -1.32 -9.06
N PRO A 48 -7.88 -2.01 -10.16
CA PRO A 48 -7.12 -3.15 -10.65
C PRO A 48 -5.67 -2.77 -10.91
N THR A 49 -4.74 -3.61 -10.50
CA THR A 49 -3.31 -3.34 -10.68
C THR A 49 -2.77 -4.09 -11.89
N ASP A 50 -1.56 -3.72 -12.31
CA ASP A 50 -0.82 -4.45 -13.33
C ASP A 50 -0.13 -5.72 -12.77
N PHE A 51 -0.42 -6.07 -11.51
CA PHE A 51 0.01 -7.27 -10.83
C PHE A 51 -1.15 -8.27 -10.77
N PRO A 52 -1.30 -9.21 -11.75
CA PRO A 52 -2.47 -10.07 -11.86
C PRO A 52 -2.72 -10.91 -10.62
N LEU A 53 -1.65 -11.47 -10.05
CA LEU A 53 -1.76 -12.31 -8.86
C LEU A 53 -2.16 -11.49 -7.63
N LEU A 54 -1.66 -10.25 -7.49
CA LEU A 54 -2.08 -9.35 -6.42
C LEU A 54 -3.58 -9.04 -6.49
N ASN A 55 -4.12 -8.81 -7.69
CA ASN A 55 -5.54 -8.59 -7.87
C ASN A 55 -6.37 -9.80 -7.38
N ALA A 56 -5.89 -11.01 -7.67
CA ALA A 56 -6.55 -12.25 -7.23
C ALA A 56 -6.50 -12.41 -5.70
N VAL A 57 -5.34 -12.18 -5.07
CA VAL A 57 -5.16 -12.41 -3.62
C VAL A 57 -5.62 -11.24 -2.74
N SER A 58 -5.88 -10.08 -3.31
CA SER A 58 -6.34 -8.90 -2.56
C SER A 58 -7.74 -9.10 -1.96
N GLY A 59 -8.54 -9.97 -2.56
CA GLY A 59 -9.94 -10.19 -2.18
C GLY A 59 -10.91 -9.09 -2.63
N VAL A 60 -10.40 -8.03 -3.30
CA VAL A 60 -11.19 -6.89 -3.82
C VAL A 60 -10.88 -6.59 -5.29
N GLY A 61 -10.10 -7.46 -5.95
CA GLY A 61 -9.79 -7.35 -7.37
C GLY A 61 -8.78 -6.27 -7.75
N GLY A 62 -8.05 -5.71 -6.78
CA GLY A 62 -7.08 -4.64 -7.03
C GLY A 62 -6.49 -4.05 -5.76
N TRP A 63 -5.92 -2.85 -5.87
CA TRP A 63 -5.44 -2.09 -4.72
C TRP A 63 -6.57 -1.23 -4.13
N PRO A 64 -6.85 -1.33 -2.81
CA PRO A 64 -7.95 -0.60 -2.21
C PRO A 64 -7.70 0.90 -2.26
N THR A 65 -8.73 1.65 -2.65
CA THR A 65 -8.83 3.10 -2.48
C THR A 65 -9.64 3.41 -1.23
N ASP A 66 -9.85 4.68 -0.90
CA ASP A 66 -10.59 5.08 0.30
C ASP A 66 -10.06 4.51 1.63
N ARG A 67 -8.82 3.99 1.63
CA ARG A 67 -8.20 3.31 2.79
C ARG A 67 -6.76 3.75 3.00
N PHE A 68 -6.34 3.64 4.26
CA PHE A 68 -4.93 3.70 4.64
C PHE A 68 -4.32 2.30 4.57
N THR A 69 -3.23 2.18 3.81
CA THR A 69 -2.51 0.93 3.57
C THR A 69 -1.04 1.07 3.97
N LEU A 70 -0.44 -0.04 4.37
CA LEU A 70 0.95 -0.07 4.84
C LEU A 70 1.76 -1.07 4.02
N LEU A 71 2.91 -0.61 3.53
CA LEU A 71 3.93 -1.43 2.89
C LEU A 71 5.17 -1.48 3.79
N HIS A 72 5.60 -2.67 4.13
CA HIS A 72 6.83 -2.87 4.89
C HIS A 72 7.71 -3.96 4.29
N GLY A 73 8.89 -4.12 4.83
CA GLY A 73 9.89 -5.12 4.41
C GLY A 73 11.30 -4.65 4.71
N PRO A 74 12.29 -5.55 4.63
CA PRO A 74 13.69 -5.23 4.80
C PRO A 74 14.18 -4.18 3.78
N SER A 75 15.37 -3.63 3.98
CA SER A 75 15.97 -2.70 3.01
C SER A 75 16.30 -3.42 1.70
N ASN A 76 16.09 -2.74 0.57
CA ASN A 76 16.37 -3.22 -0.79
C ASN A 76 15.55 -4.46 -1.23
N GLU A 77 14.37 -4.64 -0.64
CA GLU A 77 13.47 -5.76 -0.90
C GLU A 77 12.24 -5.34 -1.74
N GLY A 78 12.44 -4.47 -2.72
CA GLY A 78 11.43 -4.14 -3.74
C GLY A 78 10.31 -3.19 -3.32
N LYS A 79 10.31 -2.59 -2.10
CA LYS A 79 9.23 -1.70 -1.63
C LYS A 79 8.93 -0.55 -2.58
N SER A 80 9.96 0.23 -2.92
CA SER A 80 9.77 1.41 -3.78
C SER A 80 9.43 1.00 -5.22
N MET A 81 9.93 -0.16 -5.71
CA MET A 81 9.49 -0.71 -7.00
C MET A 81 8.02 -1.07 -6.97
N PHE A 82 7.56 -1.82 -5.97
CA PHE A 82 6.16 -2.17 -5.82
C PHE A 82 5.26 -0.93 -5.75
N MET A 83 5.64 0.06 -4.95
CA MET A 83 4.95 1.35 -4.84
C MET A 83 4.82 2.07 -6.19
N LEU A 84 5.90 2.15 -6.98
CA LEU A 84 5.87 2.75 -8.32
C LEU A 84 5.02 1.92 -9.29
N GLY A 85 5.01 0.60 -9.17
CA GLY A 85 4.14 -0.26 -9.96
C GLY A 85 2.66 -0.06 -9.69
N LEU A 86 2.29 0.16 -8.43
CA LEU A 86 0.94 0.60 -8.09
C LEU A 86 0.63 1.96 -8.72
N GLY A 87 1.55 2.93 -8.59
CA GLY A 87 1.42 4.24 -9.23
C GLY A 87 1.21 4.15 -10.73
N LYS A 88 2.01 3.32 -11.44
CA LYS A 88 1.83 3.02 -12.86
C LYS A 88 0.43 2.51 -13.16
N SER A 89 -0.07 1.57 -12.34
CA SER A 89 -1.39 0.97 -12.51
C SER A 89 -2.52 2.00 -12.38
N PHE A 90 -2.38 2.95 -11.46
CA PHE A 90 -3.33 4.07 -11.29
C PHE A 90 -3.29 5.02 -12.48
N LEU A 91 -2.11 5.48 -12.88
CA LEU A 91 -1.94 6.40 -14.01
C LEU A 91 -2.44 5.80 -15.33
N ALA A 92 -2.17 4.53 -15.59
CA ALA A 92 -2.62 3.82 -16.79
C ALA A 92 -4.16 3.74 -16.91
N ARG A 93 -4.87 3.93 -15.79
CA ARG A 93 -6.34 3.92 -15.73
C ARG A 93 -6.95 5.30 -15.58
N GLY A 94 -6.15 6.35 -15.79
CA GLY A 94 -6.62 7.74 -15.71
C GLY A 94 -6.83 8.27 -14.30
N HIS A 95 -6.23 7.62 -13.30
CA HIS A 95 -6.26 8.06 -11.91
C HIS A 95 -5.02 8.85 -11.55
N PHE A 96 -5.03 9.53 -10.40
CA PHE A 96 -3.86 10.23 -9.89
C PHE A 96 -2.91 9.32 -9.11
N PHE A 97 -1.62 9.62 -9.21
CA PHE A 97 -0.59 9.08 -8.36
C PHE A 97 0.23 10.23 -7.77
N ALA A 98 0.19 10.41 -6.46
CA ALA A 98 0.91 11.45 -5.74
C ALA A 98 2.02 10.82 -4.88
N LEU A 99 3.29 11.07 -5.24
CA LEU A 99 4.46 10.56 -4.55
C LEU A 99 5.04 11.59 -3.57
N ILE A 100 5.16 11.20 -2.32
CA ILE A 100 5.89 11.93 -1.29
C ILE A 100 7.22 11.21 -1.06
N ASP A 101 8.28 11.65 -1.76
CA ASP A 101 9.64 11.11 -1.65
C ASP A 101 10.38 11.76 -0.47
N ALA A 102 9.97 11.43 0.75
CA ALA A 102 10.59 11.95 1.97
C ALA A 102 11.99 11.39 2.23
N GLU A 103 12.39 10.29 1.63
CA GLU A 103 13.76 9.78 1.66
C GLU A 103 14.69 10.53 0.70
N GLN A 104 14.13 11.23 -0.28
CA GLN A 104 14.83 12.00 -1.31
C GLN A 104 15.81 11.13 -2.14
N THR A 105 15.48 9.85 -2.28
CA THR A 105 16.35 8.84 -2.90
C THR A 105 15.86 8.36 -4.25
N THR A 106 14.73 8.87 -4.74
CA THR A 106 14.09 8.42 -5.97
C THR A 106 14.53 9.28 -7.18
N PRO A 107 15.48 8.82 -8.04
CA PRO A 107 15.87 9.57 -9.23
C PRO A 107 14.76 9.54 -10.27
N PHE A 108 14.56 10.64 -11.00
CA PHE A 108 13.54 10.70 -12.06
C PHE A 108 13.82 9.71 -13.19
N SER A 109 15.10 9.45 -13.53
CA SER A 109 15.47 8.47 -14.55
C SER A 109 14.98 7.05 -14.19
N TRP A 110 15.12 6.67 -12.93
CA TRP A 110 14.61 5.39 -12.45
C TRP A 110 13.08 5.38 -12.39
N THR A 111 12.45 6.45 -11.89
CA THR A 111 11.00 6.61 -11.92
C THR A 111 10.46 6.47 -13.33
N LYS A 112 11.15 7.09 -14.33
CA LYS A 112 10.78 6.99 -15.73
C LYS A 112 10.89 5.56 -16.27
N SER A 113 11.93 4.80 -15.90
CA SER A 113 12.03 3.40 -16.31
C SER A 113 10.91 2.53 -15.73
N MET A 114 10.46 2.81 -14.51
CA MET A 114 9.38 2.07 -13.85
C MET A 114 7.99 2.45 -14.36
N LEU A 115 7.71 3.74 -14.52
CA LEU A 115 6.40 4.24 -14.96
C LEU A 115 6.24 4.24 -16.48
N GLY A 116 7.34 4.17 -17.26
CA GLY A 116 7.30 4.23 -18.71
C GLY A 116 6.75 5.58 -19.22
N GLU A 117 5.84 5.54 -20.17
CA GLU A 117 5.17 6.72 -20.74
C GLU A 117 4.38 7.52 -19.70
N HIS A 118 3.91 6.88 -18.62
CA HIS A 118 3.14 7.55 -17.57
C HIS A 118 3.97 8.48 -16.68
N ALA A 119 5.30 8.46 -16.76
CA ALA A 119 6.17 9.36 -15.99
C ALA A 119 5.96 10.85 -16.34
N GLY A 120 5.43 11.15 -17.54
CA GLY A 120 5.06 12.49 -17.97
C GLY A 120 3.57 12.82 -17.84
N ALA A 121 2.77 11.94 -17.26
CA ALA A 121 1.33 12.15 -17.14
C ALA A 121 1.00 13.30 -16.17
N HIS A 122 0.01 14.13 -16.49
CA HIS A 122 -0.46 15.22 -15.61
C HIS A 122 -1.02 14.71 -14.28
N GLY A 123 -1.47 13.47 -14.22
CA GLY A 123 -1.92 12.81 -12.98
C GLY A 123 -0.78 12.34 -12.07
N PHE A 124 0.48 12.39 -12.52
CA PHE A 124 1.64 12.07 -11.69
C PHE A 124 2.17 13.33 -11.02
N LEU A 125 2.04 13.40 -9.70
CA LEU A 125 2.49 14.51 -8.86
C LEU A 125 3.53 14.01 -7.86
N ALA A 126 4.53 14.85 -7.55
CA ALA A 126 5.55 14.47 -6.58
C ALA A 126 5.98 15.66 -5.71
N THR A 127 6.37 15.36 -4.47
CA THR A 127 7.03 16.32 -3.56
C THR A 127 8.15 15.63 -2.80
N ARG A 128 9.15 16.42 -2.39
CA ARG A 128 10.25 16.02 -1.50
C ARG A 128 10.19 16.71 -0.14
N GLU A 129 9.02 17.22 0.21
CA GLU A 129 8.77 17.79 1.51
C GLU A 129 8.97 16.75 2.62
N THR A 130 9.61 17.14 3.71
CA THR A 130 9.93 16.28 4.85
C THR A 130 9.35 16.82 6.17
N CYS A 131 8.83 18.04 6.20
CA CYS A 131 8.13 18.58 7.37
C CYS A 131 6.79 17.86 7.53
N PHE A 132 6.57 17.25 8.70
CA PHE A 132 5.37 16.49 9.00
C PHE A 132 4.09 17.31 8.84
N GLU A 133 4.08 18.53 9.38
CA GLU A 133 2.93 19.44 9.37
C GLU A 133 2.58 19.88 7.94
N ASN A 134 3.59 20.14 7.11
CA ASN A 134 3.42 20.51 5.70
C ASN A 134 2.81 19.35 4.89
N ILE A 135 3.31 18.13 5.10
CA ILE A 135 2.78 16.93 4.45
C ILE A 135 1.35 16.65 4.89
N ARG A 136 1.05 16.74 6.20
CA ARG A 136 -0.32 16.60 6.70
C ARG A 136 -1.27 17.58 6.01
N GLY A 137 -0.87 18.86 5.91
CA GLY A 137 -1.65 19.88 5.20
C GLY A 137 -1.78 19.62 3.69
N ALA A 138 -0.71 19.16 3.03
CA ALA A 138 -0.71 18.83 1.61
C ALA A 138 -1.64 17.64 1.29
N VAL A 139 -1.58 16.57 2.09
CA VAL A 139 -2.46 15.40 1.95
C VAL A 139 -3.93 15.80 2.10
N ARG A 140 -4.27 16.63 3.11
CA ARG A 140 -5.63 17.12 3.28
C ARG A 140 -6.10 17.91 2.05
N ARG A 141 -5.33 18.92 1.61
CA ARG A 141 -5.70 19.73 0.43
C ARG A 141 -5.86 18.89 -0.83
N PHE A 142 -4.99 17.88 -1.02
CA PHE A 142 -5.08 16.97 -2.17
C PHE A 142 -6.36 16.13 -2.12
N CYS A 143 -6.68 15.53 -0.99
CA CYS A 143 -7.90 14.74 -0.81
C CYS A 143 -9.15 15.58 -1.02
N ASP A 144 -9.23 16.77 -0.40
CA ASP A 144 -10.33 17.71 -0.54
C ASP A 144 -10.46 18.17 -2.02
N GLY A 145 -9.33 18.43 -2.70
CA GLY A 145 -9.30 18.81 -4.11
C GLY A 145 -9.90 17.73 -5.02
N VAL A 146 -9.49 16.48 -4.87
CA VAL A 146 -10.04 15.34 -5.63
C VAL A 146 -11.53 15.14 -5.34
N GLY A 147 -11.93 15.23 -4.07
CA GLY A 147 -13.32 15.09 -3.65
C GLY A 147 -14.21 16.20 -4.24
N ASN A 148 -13.77 17.45 -4.17
CA ASN A 148 -14.48 18.62 -4.69
C ASN A 148 -14.59 18.59 -6.21
N ALA A 149 -13.50 18.24 -6.93
CA ALA A 149 -13.51 18.18 -8.39
C ALA A 149 -14.46 17.08 -8.92
N ARG A 150 -14.61 15.96 -8.20
CA ARG A 150 -15.66 14.97 -8.53
C ARG A 150 -17.07 15.48 -8.23
N ALA A 151 -17.24 16.16 -7.10
CA ALA A 151 -18.53 16.71 -6.73
C ALA A 151 -19.00 17.82 -7.68
N SER A 152 -18.09 18.61 -8.24
CA SER A 152 -18.37 19.64 -9.24
C SER A 152 -18.54 19.11 -10.67
N GLY A 153 -18.17 17.84 -10.93
CA GLY A 153 -18.17 17.23 -12.26
C GLY A 153 -16.97 17.59 -13.13
N GLU A 154 -15.92 18.20 -12.56
CA GLU A 154 -14.64 18.42 -13.23
C GLU A 154 -13.85 17.13 -13.45
N LEU A 155 -14.04 16.15 -12.56
CA LEU A 155 -13.49 14.81 -12.67
C LEU A 155 -14.64 13.80 -12.81
N ASP A 156 -14.35 12.71 -13.54
CA ASP A 156 -15.22 11.55 -13.59
C ASP A 156 -15.48 11.02 -12.17
N PRO A 157 -16.73 10.61 -11.83
CA PRO A 157 -17.06 10.06 -10.52
C PRO A 157 -16.21 8.88 -10.07
N ASP A 158 -15.67 8.11 -11.02
CA ASP A 158 -14.82 6.95 -10.75
C ASP A 158 -13.32 7.31 -10.67
N THR A 159 -12.93 8.56 -11.03
CA THR A 159 -11.55 9.02 -10.89
C THR A 159 -11.16 9.04 -9.42
N THR A 160 -10.04 8.39 -9.08
CA THR A 160 -9.49 8.35 -7.73
C THR A 160 -8.00 8.70 -7.71
N ALA A 161 -7.37 8.53 -6.59
CA ALA A 161 -5.95 8.78 -6.40
C ALA A 161 -5.31 7.77 -5.46
N LEU A 162 -4.01 7.53 -5.66
CA LEU A 162 -3.14 6.90 -4.68
C LEU A 162 -2.08 7.91 -4.23
N ILE A 163 -2.07 8.22 -2.94
CA ILE A 163 -0.97 8.95 -2.30
C ILE A 163 0.02 7.90 -1.78
N ALA A 164 1.28 8.00 -2.16
CA ALA A 164 2.34 7.13 -1.70
C ALA A 164 3.39 7.94 -0.93
N LEU A 165 3.66 7.54 0.32
CA LEU A 165 4.64 8.18 1.20
C LEU A 165 5.84 7.24 1.44
N ASP A 166 6.98 7.56 0.86
CA ASP A 166 8.26 6.84 1.04
C ASP A 166 9.29 7.77 1.72
N SER A 167 9.57 7.63 3.01
CA SER A 167 8.89 6.80 3.99
C SER A 167 8.47 7.67 5.19
N ILE A 168 7.45 7.24 5.92
CA ILE A 168 6.92 7.99 7.09
C ILE A 168 7.98 8.26 8.16
N ARG A 169 8.99 7.41 8.26
CA ARG A 169 10.10 7.59 9.22
C ARG A 169 10.92 8.86 8.97
N LYS A 170 10.94 9.34 7.73
CA LYS A 170 11.72 10.52 7.30
C LYS A 170 11.01 11.84 7.55
N LEU A 171 9.71 11.79 7.84
CA LEU A 171 9.01 13.02 8.22
C LEU A 171 9.53 13.54 9.54
N VAL A 172 9.84 14.84 9.59
CA VAL A 172 10.40 15.52 10.75
C VAL A 172 9.40 16.59 11.21
N PRO A 173 8.83 16.46 12.42
CA PRO A 173 7.99 17.50 12.99
C PRO A 173 8.75 18.81 13.21
N GLU A 174 8.09 19.96 13.01
CA GLU A 174 8.68 21.29 13.21
C GLU A 174 9.35 21.43 14.57
N LYS A 175 8.69 20.95 15.62
CA LYS A 175 9.26 20.98 16.97
C LYS A 175 10.63 20.29 17.07
N ILE A 176 10.81 19.16 16.39
CA ILE A 176 12.10 18.46 16.36
C ILE A 176 13.11 19.24 15.53
N TRP A 177 12.71 19.86 14.43
CA TRP A 177 13.55 20.75 13.63
C TRP A 177 14.10 21.91 14.46
N ASP A 178 13.22 22.60 15.18
CA ASP A 178 13.60 23.72 16.05
C ASP A 178 14.60 23.32 17.14
N GLU A 179 14.39 22.16 17.75
CA GLU A 179 15.30 21.63 18.76
C GLU A 179 16.68 21.31 18.17
N LEU A 180 16.73 20.67 16.99
CA LEU A 180 17.97 20.35 16.29
C LEU A 180 18.72 21.62 15.86
N THR A 181 18.02 22.65 15.39
CA THR A 181 18.60 23.92 14.97
C THR A 181 19.19 24.67 16.16
N LYS A 182 18.45 24.77 17.28
CA LYS A 182 18.94 25.40 18.52
C LYS A 182 20.18 24.68 19.08
N GLU A 183 20.23 23.34 19.00
CA GLU A 183 21.42 22.61 19.41
C GLU A 183 22.64 22.88 18.50
N ALA A 184 22.40 22.95 17.17
CA ALA A 184 23.46 23.25 16.22
C ALA A 184 24.05 24.64 16.46
N GLU A 185 23.21 25.65 16.69
CA GLU A 185 23.60 27.01 17.02
C GLU A 185 24.29 27.10 18.39
N GLY A 186 23.81 26.37 19.39
CA GLY A 186 24.42 26.29 20.70
C GLY A 186 25.80 25.64 20.69
N LYS A 187 26.04 24.67 19.80
CA LYS A 187 27.35 24.04 19.55
C LYS A 187 28.31 24.99 18.82
N ALA A 188 27.81 25.76 17.86
CA ALA A 188 28.60 26.78 17.15
C ALA A 188 29.07 27.91 18.08
N LYS A 189 28.27 28.31 19.09
CA LYS A 189 28.62 29.34 20.09
C LYS A 189 29.56 28.84 21.19
N ARG A 190 29.64 27.53 21.43
CA ARG A 190 30.55 26.94 22.44
C ARG A 190 31.84 26.45 21.78
N GLY A 191 32.59 27.36 21.15
CA GLY A 191 33.83 27.01 20.43
C GLY A 191 34.71 25.97 21.11
N ALA A 192 35.43 25.24 20.32
CA ALA A 192 36.38 24.12 20.41
C ALA A 192 37.16 23.82 21.73
N GLY A 193 36.55 23.85 22.89
CA GLY A 193 37.25 23.65 24.18
C GLY A 193 36.53 22.78 25.23
N GLY A 194 35.30 22.34 24.99
CA GLY A 194 34.55 21.53 25.95
C GLY A 194 34.57 20.04 25.58
N ARG A 195 34.98 19.17 26.52
CA ARG A 195 34.76 17.71 26.43
C ARG A 195 33.28 17.47 26.14
N THR A 196 32.99 17.18 24.90
CA THR A 196 31.68 16.68 24.47
C THR A 196 31.53 15.29 25.05
N GLN A 197 30.70 15.13 26.09
CA GLN A 197 30.02 13.87 26.29
C GLN A 197 29.35 13.60 24.92
N LYS A 198 29.77 12.52 24.26
CA LYS A 198 29.06 11.93 23.12
C LYS A 198 27.67 11.49 23.63
N ARG A 199 26.73 12.44 23.77
CA ARG A 199 25.33 12.11 23.60
C ARG A 199 25.22 11.84 22.10
N GLY A 200 25.34 10.56 21.73
CA GLY A 200 25.16 10.14 20.36
C GLY A 200 23.80 10.62 19.86
N VAL A 201 23.66 10.68 18.56
CA VAL A 201 22.38 10.80 17.84
C VAL A 201 21.33 9.86 18.44
N ASP A 202 21.73 8.80 19.12
CA ASP A 202 20.94 7.81 19.87
C ASP A 202 20.25 8.37 21.12
N GLY A 203 20.72 9.43 21.75
CA GLY A 203 20.04 10.05 22.91
C GLY A 203 18.77 10.84 22.55
N TYR A 204 18.64 11.30 21.30
CA TYR A 204 17.41 11.81 20.73
C TYR A 204 16.47 10.69 20.27
N GLY A 205 17.00 9.49 20.00
CA GLY A 205 16.26 8.39 19.36
C GLY A 205 15.00 7.99 20.11
N GLY A 206 15.05 7.80 21.42
CA GLY A 206 13.90 7.30 22.18
C GLY A 206 12.74 8.30 22.28
N ARG A 207 12.99 9.53 22.72
CA ARG A 207 11.94 10.56 22.90
C ARG A 207 11.38 11.06 21.56
N ALA A 208 12.25 11.31 20.58
CA ALA A 208 11.84 11.72 19.25
C ALA A 208 11.04 10.62 18.53
N ALA A 209 11.43 9.35 18.69
CA ALA A 209 10.69 8.22 18.14
C ALA A 209 9.29 8.09 18.78
N GLN A 210 9.18 8.22 20.12
CA GLN A 210 7.90 8.21 20.80
C GLN A 210 7.01 9.39 20.39
N TYR A 211 7.58 10.60 20.26
CA TYR A 211 6.84 11.77 19.79
C TYR A 211 6.33 11.60 18.37
N LYS A 212 7.19 11.13 17.44
CA LYS A 212 6.78 10.80 16.06
C LYS A 212 5.68 9.73 16.04
N ALA A 213 5.79 8.69 16.86
CA ALA A 213 4.78 7.64 16.94
C ALA A 213 3.42 8.19 17.42
N ALA A 214 3.41 9.08 18.39
CA ALA A 214 2.20 9.74 18.87
C ALA A 214 1.59 10.67 17.81
N LEU A 215 2.41 11.44 17.08
CA LEU A 215 1.94 12.27 15.98
C LEU A 215 1.37 11.44 14.83
N ASN A 216 2.01 10.32 14.47
CA ASN A 216 1.49 9.42 13.47
C ASN A 216 0.13 8.84 13.87
N ALA A 217 -0.04 8.42 15.14
CA ALA A 217 -1.34 7.94 15.64
C ALA A 217 -2.41 9.03 15.53
N ALA A 218 -2.14 10.26 16.00
CA ALA A 218 -3.07 11.38 15.90
C ALA A 218 -3.41 11.74 14.43
N TRP A 219 -2.44 11.62 13.52
CA TRP A 219 -2.67 11.84 12.10
C TRP A 219 -3.54 10.75 11.48
N LEU A 220 -3.39 9.49 11.89
CA LEU A 220 -4.24 8.39 11.42
C LEU A 220 -5.71 8.60 11.79
N ASP A 221 -5.98 9.12 12.99
CA ASP A 221 -7.35 9.47 13.43
C ASP A 221 -8.00 10.53 12.52
N GLU A 222 -7.18 11.40 11.89
CA GLU A 222 -7.64 12.43 10.96
C GLU A 222 -7.70 11.93 9.51
N VAL A 223 -6.64 11.26 9.03
CA VAL A 223 -6.50 10.93 7.61
C VAL A 223 -7.41 9.77 7.19
N ILE A 224 -7.63 8.77 8.05
CA ILE A 224 -8.46 7.63 7.71
C ILE A 224 -9.91 8.04 7.37
N PRO A 225 -10.61 8.85 8.19
CA PRO A 225 -11.92 9.37 7.81
C PRO A 225 -11.90 10.23 6.53
N LEU A 226 -10.86 11.04 6.33
CA LEU A 226 -10.68 11.85 5.13
C LEU A 226 -10.56 11.00 3.86
N LEU A 227 -9.75 9.93 3.90
CA LEU A 227 -9.62 8.98 2.79
C LEU A 227 -10.96 8.32 2.46
N ALA A 228 -11.68 7.87 3.48
CA ALA A 228 -13.00 7.25 3.32
C ALA A 228 -14.03 8.20 2.69
N GLN A 229 -14.02 9.48 3.07
CA GLN A 229 -14.93 10.51 2.54
C GLN A 229 -14.60 10.88 1.09
N THR A 230 -13.32 11.00 0.78
CA THR A 230 -12.85 11.48 -0.52
C THR A 230 -12.59 10.33 -1.51
N GLY A 231 -12.59 9.08 -1.06
CA GLY A 231 -12.29 7.91 -1.89
C GLY A 231 -10.84 7.87 -2.41
N VAL A 232 -9.94 8.61 -1.79
CA VAL A 232 -8.50 8.61 -2.09
C VAL A 232 -7.82 7.52 -1.27
N GLY A 233 -6.94 6.73 -1.90
CA GLY A 233 -6.11 5.75 -1.21
C GLY A 233 -4.79 6.35 -0.72
N MET A 234 -4.29 5.88 0.41
CA MET A 234 -2.96 6.24 0.89
C MET A 234 -2.14 5.00 1.21
N LEU A 235 -0.95 4.92 0.61
CA LEU A 235 0.07 3.90 0.87
C LEU A 235 1.24 4.55 1.62
N THR A 236 1.57 4.01 2.77
CA THR A 236 2.74 4.45 3.53
C THR A 236 3.78 3.34 3.57
N VAL A 237 5.01 3.70 3.23
CA VAL A 237 6.16 2.79 3.28
C VAL A 237 6.88 2.92 4.62
N THR A 238 7.26 1.79 5.20
CA THR A 238 8.14 1.74 6.38
C THR A 238 9.14 0.58 6.28
N ARG A 239 10.21 0.66 7.06
CA ARG A 239 11.22 -0.41 7.16
C ARG A 239 10.94 -1.29 8.35
N GLU A 240 11.29 -2.55 8.19
CA GLU A 240 11.46 -3.49 9.29
C GLU A 240 12.81 -3.26 9.97
N SER A 241 12.81 -3.42 11.29
CA SER A 241 14.02 -3.58 12.09
C SER A 241 13.85 -4.83 12.94
N PRO A 242 14.89 -5.62 13.17
CA PRO A 242 14.82 -6.71 14.14
C PRO A 242 14.33 -6.16 15.48
N ASN A 243 13.45 -6.88 16.16
CA ASN A 243 13.10 -6.54 17.52
C ASN A 243 14.21 -7.03 18.44
N GLU A 244 15.01 -6.11 19.00
CA GLU A 244 16.14 -6.45 19.87
C GLU A 244 15.70 -7.14 21.19
N ASP A 245 14.44 -6.98 21.58
CA ASP A 245 13.86 -7.62 22.76
C ASP A 245 13.36 -9.06 22.49
N ASP A 246 13.29 -9.49 21.23
CA ASP A 246 12.93 -10.86 20.86
C ASP A 246 14.17 -11.72 20.68
N ALA A 247 14.53 -12.48 21.71
CA ALA A 247 15.67 -13.42 21.73
C ALA A 247 15.64 -14.47 20.59
N PHE A 248 14.51 -14.62 19.88
CA PHE A 248 14.33 -15.57 18.78
C PHE A 248 14.19 -14.91 17.41
N GLY A 249 14.24 -13.56 17.32
CA GLY A 249 14.15 -12.81 16.06
C GLY A 249 12.84 -12.99 15.28
N ARG A 250 11.76 -13.37 15.95
CA ARG A 250 10.46 -13.69 15.32
C ARG A 250 9.58 -12.47 15.11
N GLU A 251 9.79 -11.43 15.92
CA GLU A 251 9.04 -10.19 15.82
C GLU A 251 9.88 -9.11 15.14
N VAL A 252 9.28 -8.45 14.17
CA VAL A 252 9.85 -7.28 13.54
C VAL A 252 9.22 -6.02 14.12
N SER A 253 10.04 -5.04 14.43
CA SER A 253 9.59 -3.70 14.80
C SER A 253 9.41 -2.88 13.54
N LEU A 254 8.24 -2.26 13.38
CA LEU A 254 7.95 -1.33 12.29
C LEU A 254 8.27 0.10 12.70
N GLY A 255 9.05 0.78 11.88
CA GLY A 255 9.35 2.19 12.11
C GLY A 255 8.10 3.07 11.97
N GLY A 256 7.95 4.06 12.86
CA GLY A 256 6.83 4.99 12.82
C GLY A 256 5.71 4.72 13.83
N GLY A 257 5.80 3.64 14.59
CA GLY A 257 4.88 3.31 15.69
C GLY A 257 3.88 2.22 15.35
N LYS A 258 3.38 1.55 16.37
CA LYS A 258 2.45 0.40 16.26
C LYS A 258 1.10 0.78 15.63
N ALA A 259 0.65 2.04 15.78
CA ALA A 259 -0.61 2.53 15.21
C ALA A 259 -0.65 2.33 13.69
N LEU A 260 0.46 2.55 12.98
CA LEU A 260 0.54 2.34 11.53
C LEU A 260 0.07 0.93 11.13
N PHE A 261 0.48 -0.08 11.88
CA PHE A 261 0.07 -1.46 11.61
C PHE A 261 -1.38 -1.72 12.02
N PHE A 262 -1.77 -1.27 13.22
CA PHE A 262 -3.10 -1.59 13.77
C PHE A 262 -4.23 -0.86 13.03
N ASP A 263 -4.01 0.38 12.60
CA ASP A 263 -5.05 1.21 11.99
C ASP A 263 -5.11 1.00 10.46
N SER A 264 -4.04 0.50 9.83
CA SER A 264 -4.08 0.12 8.42
C SER A 264 -5.17 -0.91 8.14
N SER A 265 -5.88 -0.71 7.04
CA SER A 265 -6.90 -1.64 6.54
C SER A 265 -6.30 -2.79 5.73
N TYR A 266 -5.14 -2.56 5.13
CA TYR A 266 -4.42 -3.52 4.30
C TYR A 266 -2.92 -3.35 4.53
N VAL A 267 -2.23 -4.42 4.88
CA VAL A 267 -0.79 -4.42 5.16
C VAL A 267 -0.13 -5.47 4.30
N VAL A 268 0.86 -5.06 3.53
CA VAL A 268 1.65 -5.94 2.68
C VAL A 268 3.13 -5.86 3.03
N ARG A 269 3.82 -6.96 2.81
CA ARG A 269 5.27 -7.08 2.97
C ARG A 269 5.90 -7.46 1.65
N THR A 270 6.96 -6.76 1.26
CA THR A 270 7.79 -7.18 0.13
C THR A 270 9.06 -7.85 0.61
N THR A 271 9.46 -8.90 -0.10
CA THR A 271 10.73 -9.59 0.04
C THR A 271 11.25 -9.99 -1.33
N ARG A 272 12.56 -9.84 -1.54
CA ARG A 272 13.21 -10.36 -2.73
C ARG A 272 13.15 -11.89 -2.71
N ASP A 273 12.60 -12.47 -3.74
CA ASP A 273 12.45 -13.93 -3.87
C ASP A 273 13.63 -14.53 -4.63
N GLN A 274 13.91 -13.99 -5.82
CA GLN A 274 14.93 -14.55 -6.70
C GLN A 274 15.58 -13.49 -7.58
N ASP A 275 16.90 -13.64 -7.79
CA ASP A 275 17.63 -12.96 -8.84
C ASP A 275 17.45 -13.71 -10.16
N ILE A 276 17.17 -12.97 -11.23
CA ILE A 276 17.05 -13.51 -12.58
C ILE A 276 18.36 -13.22 -13.29
N VAL A 277 19.06 -14.28 -13.71
CA VAL A 277 20.36 -14.20 -14.37
C VAL A 277 20.28 -14.76 -15.79
N ASP A 278 21.14 -14.26 -16.67
CA ASP A 278 21.29 -14.76 -18.04
C ASP A 278 22.45 -15.78 -18.07
N GLY A 279 22.08 -17.07 -18.18
CA GLY A 279 23.03 -18.19 -18.16
C GLY A 279 23.16 -18.87 -16.81
N GLU A 280 24.14 -19.78 -16.71
CA GLU A 280 24.42 -20.57 -15.50
C GLU A 280 25.72 -20.11 -14.82
N GLY A 281 25.75 -20.21 -13.48
CA GLY A 281 26.93 -19.94 -12.66
C GLY A 281 26.91 -18.62 -11.92
N ARG A 282 27.89 -18.43 -11.00
CA ARG A 282 27.95 -17.27 -10.11
C ARG A 282 28.26 -15.93 -10.80
N GLU A 283 28.84 -15.98 -11.99
CA GLU A 283 29.21 -14.81 -12.78
C GLU A 283 28.17 -14.45 -13.86
N ALA A 284 27.06 -15.21 -13.93
CA ALA A 284 25.98 -14.92 -14.87
C ALA A 284 25.40 -13.51 -14.62
N PRO A 285 25.27 -12.68 -15.67
CA PRO A 285 24.81 -11.31 -15.51
C PRO A 285 23.39 -11.27 -14.99
N LEU A 286 23.17 -10.44 -13.96
CA LEU A 286 21.82 -10.15 -13.45
C LEU A 286 21.03 -9.39 -14.53
N ILE A 287 19.86 -9.91 -14.92
CA ILE A 287 18.97 -9.32 -15.92
C ILE A 287 17.62 -8.87 -15.31
N GLY A 288 17.30 -9.31 -14.10
CA GLY A 288 16.07 -8.94 -13.43
C GLY A 288 15.97 -9.52 -12.03
N GLU A 289 14.81 -9.33 -11.41
CA GLU A 289 14.51 -9.91 -10.11
C GLU A 289 13.03 -10.27 -9.99
N LYS A 290 12.74 -11.27 -9.15
CA LYS A 290 11.40 -11.64 -8.72
C LYS A 290 11.20 -11.18 -7.28
N THR A 291 10.12 -10.45 -7.03
CA THR A 291 9.76 -9.94 -5.72
C THR A 291 8.46 -10.57 -5.24
N CYS A 292 8.45 -11.08 -4.03
CA CYS A 292 7.26 -11.54 -3.33
C CYS A 292 6.54 -10.38 -2.64
N VAL A 293 5.22 -10.37 -2.71
CA VAL A 293 4.32 -9.45 -2.01
C VAL A 293 3.35 -10.27 -1.17
N ALA A 294 3.61 -10.38 0.12
CA ALA A 294 2.77 -11.12 1.05
C ALA A 294 1.74 -10.21 1.71
N VAL A 295 0.48 -10.64 1.76
CA VAL A 295 -0.60 -9.94 2.46
C VAL A 295 -0.59 -10.31 3.94
N TYR A 296 -0.07 -9.43 4.78
CA TYR A 296 0.10 -9.66 6.22
C TYR A 296 -1.17 -9.41 7.02
N LYS A 297 -2.00 -8.44 6.59
CA LYS A 297 -3.23 -8.07 7.25
C LYS A 297 -4.23 -7.54 6.26
N THR A 298 -5.47 -7.97 6.39
CA THR A 298 -6.60 -7.42 5.64
C THR A 298 -7.79 -7.21 6.57
N LYS A 299 -8.43 -6.03 6.47
CA LYS A 299 -9.73 -5.71 7.05
C LYS A 299 -10.79 -5.50 5.95
N ILE A 300 -10.40 -5.64 4.67
CA ILE A 300 -11.19 -5.28 3.50
C ILE A 300 -11.84 -6.47 2.81
N ALA A 301 -11.32 -7.66 3.06
CA ALA A 301 -11.84 -8.90 2.50
C ALA A 301 -11.75 -10.03 3.53
N GLY A 302 -12.55 -11.07 3.36
CA GLY A 302 -12.44 -12.29 4.12
C GLY A 302 -11.06 -12.93 3.93
N ARG A 303 -10.49 -13.48 4.99
CA ARG A 303 -9.20 -14.14 4.92
C ARG A 303 -9.40 -15.63 4.68
N GLU A 304 -9.33 -16.03 3.41
CA GLU A 304 -9.46 -17.45 3.04
C GLU A 304 -8.13 -18.21 3.19
N VAL A 305 -7.02 -17.53 2.91
CA VAL A 305 -5.68 -18.13 2.95
C VAL A 305 -4.81 -17.38 3.96
N ARG A 306 -4.00 -18.12 4.71
CA ARG A 306 -3.02 -17.54 5.62
C ARG A 306 -1.83 -17.02 4.80
N TRP A 307 -1.55 -15.70 4.89
CA TRP A 307 -0.46 -15.04 4.17
C TRP A 307 -0.51 -15.27 2.65
N PRO A 308 -1.60 -14.85 1.96
CA PRO A 308 -1.63 -14.97 0.51
C PRO A 308 -0.51 -14.14 -0.10
N GLU A 309 0.20 -14.75 -1.05
CA GLU A 309 1.36 -14.17 -1.69
C GLU A 309 1.07 -13.88 -3.16
N ALA A 310 1.61 -12.77 -3.64
CA ALA A 310 1.70 -12.40 -5.04
C ALA A 310 3.16 -12.20 -5.41
N PHE A 311 3.47 -12.31 -6.68
CA PHE A 311 4.81 -12.09 -7.19
C PHE A 311 4.77 -11.11 -8.36
N PHE A 312 5.84 -10.36 -8.53
CA PHE A 312 6.08 -9.59 -9.74
C PHE A 312 7.54 -9.68 -10.15
N HIS A 313 7.79 -9.51 -11.45
CA HIS A 313 9.12 -9.52 -12.03
C HIS A 313 9.51 -8.14 -12.53
N THR A 314 10.80 -7.83 -12.41
CA THR A 314 11.38 -6.65 -13.05
C THR A 314 12.57 -7.05 -13.90
N ALA A 315 12.82 -6.26 -14.95
CA ALA A 315 13.98 -6.39 -15.82
C ALA A 315 14.86 -5.15 -15.70
N ASN A 316 16.15 -5.31 -15.88
CA ASN A 316 17.13 -4.21 -15.81
C ASN A 316 17.51 -3.62 -17.18
N GLY A 317 16.89 -4.09 -18.26
CA GLY A 317 17.14 -3.64 -19.62
C GLY A 317 18.42 -4.18 -20.27
N LYS A 318 19.09 -5.16 -19.66
CA LYS A 318 20.28 -5.79 -20.23
C LYS A 318 19.95 -6.90 -21.24
N LEU A 319 18.76 -7.47 -21.14
CA LEU A 319 18.31 -8.49 -22.08
C LEU A 319 17.73 -7.81 -23.33
N GLU A 320 18.17 -8.26 -24.53
CA GLU A 320 17.70 -7.72 -25.80
C GLU A 320 16.17 -7.87 -25.93
N GLY A 321 15.52 -6.79 -26.34
CA GLY A 321 14.05 -6.75 -26.49
C GLY A 321 13.26 -6.60 -25.19
N VAL A 322 13.91 -6.63 -24.01
CA VAL A 322 13.25 -6.47 -22.71
C VAL A 322 13.67 -5.14 -22.08
N PRO A 323 12.83 -4.11 -22.07
CA PRO A 323 13.16 -2.83 -21.48
C PRO A 323 13.28 -2.92 -19.96
N ALA A 324 14.03 -2.01 -19.37
CA ALA A 324 14.08 -1.87 -17.92
C ALA A 324 12.70 -1.51 -17.36
N GLY A 325 12.31 -2.10 -16.24
CA GLY A 325 11.03 -1.88 -15.57
C GLY A 325 10.30 -3.18 -15.23
N PHE A 326 8.96 -3.14 -15.20
CA PHE A 326 8.15 -4.33 -14.90
C PHE A 326 8.09 -5.28 -16.08
N ASP A 327 8.41 -6.56 -15.85
CA ASP A 327 8.33 -7.64 -16.83
C ASP A 327 6.96 -8.32 -16.74
N ARG A 328 5.94 -7.60 -17.21
CA ARG A 328 4.55 -8.09 -17.21
C ARG A 328 4.33 -9.38 -18.03
N PRO A 329 4.97 -9.58 -19.20
CA PRO A 329 4.85 -10.84 -19.90
C PRO A 329 5.27 -12.04 -19.03
N ARG A 330 6.34 -11.90 -18.26
CA ARG A 330 6.81 -12.94 -17.35
C ARG A 330 5.83 -13.17 -16.19
N ASP A 331 5.23 -12.11 -15.64
CA ASP A 331 4.20 -12.24 -14.61
C ASP A 331 2.99 -13.01 -15.09
N VAL A 332 2.51 -12.71 -16.31
CA VAL A 332 1.37 -13.39 -16.92
C VAL A 332 1.69 -14.85 -17.21
N LEU A 333 2.89 -15.12 -17.75
CA LEU A 333 3.34 -16.50 -18.02
C LEU A 333 3.45 -17.31 -16.72
N SER A 334 4.08 -16.76 -15.69
CA SER A 334 4.18 -17.42 -14.38
C SER A 334 2.79 -17.75 -13.82
N LEU A 335 1.87 -16.80 -13.84
CA LEU A 335 0.50 -17.01 -13.39
C LEU A 335 -0.22 -18.11 -14.22
N ALA A 336 -0.03 -18.11 -15.54
CA ALA A 336 -0.65 -19.11 -16.42
C ALA A 336 -0.13 -20.52 -16.14
N LEU A 337 1.16 -20.66 -15.85
CA LEU A 337 1.79 -21.93 -15.46
C LEU A 337 1.32 -22.38 -14.07
N ASP A 338 1.30 -21.49 -13.10
CA ASP A 338 0.90 -21.76 -11.70
C ASP A 338 -0.58 -22.19 -11.60
N THR A 339 -1.43 -21.62 -12.45
CA THR A 339 -2.86 -21.95 -12.51
C THR A 339 -3.20 -23.13 -13.42
N GLY A 340 -2.21 -23.69 -14.14
CA GLY A 340 -2.45 -24.75 -15.13
C GLY A 340 -3.14 -24.28 -16.40
N ALA A 341 -3.28 -22.96 -16.63
CA ALA A 341 -3.79 -22.41 -17.87
C ALA A 341 -2.80 -22.57 -19.03
N ALA A 342 -1.50 -22.64 -18.71
CA ALA A 342 -0.45 -23.03 -19.62
C ALA A 342 0.38 -24.17 -19.03
N GLU A 343 1.05 -24.94 -19.89
CA GLU A 343 1.89 -26.08 -19.51
C GLU A 343 3.26 -25.98 -20.18
N LEU A 344 4.30 -26.45 -19.47
CA LEU A 344 5.62 -26.63 -20.06
C LEU A 344 5.73 -28.05 -20.65
N SER A 345 6.10 -28.15 -21.92
CA SER A 345 6.39 -29.39 -22.62
C SER A 345 7.81 -29.34 -23.18
N GLY A 346 8.78 -29.80 -22.38
CA GLY A 346 10.21 -29.54 -22.62
C GLY A 346 10.50 -28.05 -22.54
N SER A 347 11.08 -27.44 -23.57
CA SER A 347 11.32 -26.00 -23.69
C SER A 347 10.14 -25.19 -24.25
N TRP A 348 9.03 -25.85 -24.59
CA TRP A 348 7.87 -25.20 -25.19
C TRP A 348 6.78 -24.88 -24.18
N VAL A 349 6.23 -23.69 -24.29
CA VAL A 349 5.00 -23.31 -23.57
C VAL A 349 3.80 -23.70 -24.42
N LYS A 350 2.88 -24.46 -23.84
CA LYS A 350 1.59 -24.80 -24.41
C LYS A 350 0.45 -24.07 -23.78
N PHE A 351 -0.43 -23.51 -24.59
CA PHE A 351 -1.69 -22.91 -24.16
C PHE A 351 -2.84 -23.46 -24.99
N ALA A 352 -3.91 -23.93 -24.35
CA ALA A 352 -5.05 -24.58 -25.01
C ALA A 352 -4.64 -25.73 -25.95
N GLY A 353 -3.54 -26.44 -25.64
CA GLY A 353 -3.02 -27.56 -26.45
C GLY A 353 -2.10 -27.15 -27.61
N GLU A 354 -1.91 -25.87 -27.88
CA GLU A 354 -1.03 -25.34 -28.93
C GLU A 354 0.29 -24.82 -28.35
N ASN A 355 1.39 -25.02 -29.10
CA ASN A 355 2.68 -24.44 -28.75
C ASN A 355 2.67 -22.92 -29.06
N ILE A 356 2.90 -22.07 -28.05
CA ILE A 356 2.87 -20.62 -28.21
C ILE A 356 4.26 -19.96 -28.12
N GLY A 357 5.29 -20.67 -27.67
CA GLY A 357 6.67 -20.17 -27.58
C GLY A 357 7.61 -21.13 -26.87
N GLN A 358 8.89 -20.75 -26.85
CA GLN A 358 9.98 -21.40 -26.10
C GLN A 358 10.50 -20.50 -25.01
#